data_719664fec22821cc6db9cc8b14aca99f
#
_entry.id   719664fec22821cc6db9cc8b14aca99f
#
_cell.length_a   1.000
_cell.length_b   1.000
_cell.length_c   1.000
_cell.angle_alpha   90.00
_cell.angle_beta   90.00
_cell.angle_gamma   90.00
#
_symmetry.space_group_name_H-M   'P 1'
#
loop_
_entity.id
_entity.type
_entity.pdbx_description
1 polymer ?
#
loop_
_entity_poly.entity_id
_entity_poly.type
_entity_poly.pdbx_seq_one_letter_code
_entity_poly.pdbx_strand_id
1 'polypeptide(L)'
;LPNIFTQIFEQKNYRTLLPRILNIVDKIASRTTYLELLLENPQAIEQLIELCAQSQMIAEQVARYPILLDELLNTEALRNPLPFTQYPDELKQYMLRLPQDDEEQFIDGLRQFKQSILLRVAAADILGVLPVMKVSDHLTYLAEAIIDAVVNFAWQQVSQRFGVPEHLVGKTEKGFLVIGYGKLGGIELGYKSD
;
A
#
# COMPACT_ATOMS: atom_id res chain seq x y z
N LEU A 1 20.00 -10.16 -15.12
CA LEU A 1 18.99 -9.84 -16.14
C LEU A 1 18.64 -11.00 -17.09
N PRO A 2 19.57 -11.85 -17.61
CA PRO A 2 19.20 -12.97 -18.50
C PRO A 2 18.13 -13.88 -17.90
N ASN A 3 18.20 -14.17 -16.61
CA ASN A 3 17.27 -15.06 -15.91
C ASN A 3 15.82 -14.51 -15.90
N ILE A 4 15.64 -13.20 -15.84
CA ILE A 4 14.30 -12.57 -15.85
C ILE A 4 13.62 -12.81 -17.20
N PHE A 5 14.33 -12.65 -18.31
CA PHE A 5 13.77 -12.87 -19.64
C PHE A 5 13.38 -14.34 -19.87
N THR A 6 14.19 -15.28 -19.40
CA THR A 6 13.87 -16.71 -19.49
C THR A 6 12.56 -16.99 -18.77
N GLN A 7 12.40 -16.56 -17.54
CA GLN A 7 11.17 -16.73 -16.75
C GLN A 7 9.96 -16.05 -17.40
N ILE A 8 10.13 -14.86 -18.00
CA ILE A 8 9.04 -14.17 -18.71
C ILE A 8 8.58 -15.00 -19.93
N PHE A 9 9.51 -15.53 -20.73
CA PHE A 9 9.17 -16.30 -21.93
C PHE A 9 8.54 -17.67 -21.62
N GLU A 10 8.72 -18.20 -20.44
CA GLU A 10 8.03 -19.40 -19.94
C GLU A 10 6.56 -19.15 -19.61
N GLN A 11 6.16 -17.88 -19.39
CA GLN A 11 4.79 -17.52 -19.09
C GLN A 11 3.90 -17.56 -20.36
N LYS A 12 2.73 -18.18 -20.25
CA LYS A 12 1.75 -18.27 -21.37
C LYS A 12 1.36 -16.90 -21.96
N ASN A 13 1.35 -15.86 -21.11
CA ASN A 13 0.96 -14.50 -21.46
C ASN A 13 2.18 -13.55 -21.61
N TYR A 14 3.35 -14.08 -21.97
CA TYR A 14 4.60 -13.31 -22.06
C TYR A 14 4.49 -12.03 -22.91
N ARG A 15 3.62 -12.01 -23.93
CA ARG A 15 3.43 -10.84 -24.82
C ARG A 15 2.86 -9.63 -24.06
N THR A 16 2.00 -9.84 -23.08
CA THR A 16 1.43 -8.79 -22.24
C THR A 16 2.30 -8.51 -21.01
N LEU A 17 3.00 -9.53 -20.51
CA LEU A 17 3.87 -9.42 -19.35
C LEU A 17 5.15 -8.65 -19.65
N LEU A 18 5.80 -8.90 -20.78
CA LEU A 18 7.08 -8.28 -21.15
C LEU A 18 7.03 -6.74 -21.10
N PRO A 19 6.05 -6.04 -21.72
CA PRO A 19 5.95 -4.59 -21.61
C PRO A 19 5.76 -4.09 -20.16
N ARG A 20 5.04 -4.84 -19.33
CA ARG A 20 4.83 -4.49 -17.91
C ARG A 20 6.13 -4.52 -17.14
N ILE A 21 6.90 -5.60 -17.27
CA ILE A 21 8.21 -5.74 -16.61
C ILE A 21 9.22 -4.72 -17.15
N LEU A 22 9.26 -4.49 -18.47
CA LEU A 22 10.13 -3.47 -19.05
C LEU A 22 9.83 -2.08 -18.54
N ASN A 23 8.55 -1.73 -18.33
CA ASN A 23 8.18 -0.46 -17.73
C ASN A 23 8.69 -0.33 -16.28
N ILE A 24 8.62 -1.39 -15.48
CA ILE A 24 9.19 -1.39 -14.12
C ILE A 24 10.71 -1.21 -14.18
N VAL A 25 11.40 -1.99 -15.02
CA VAL A 25 12.86 -1.91 -15.19
C VAL A 25 13.28 -0.50 -15.62
N ASP A 26 12.56 0.14 -16.55
CA ASP A 26 12.82 1.52 -16.98
C ASP A 26 12.76 2.50 -15.79
N LYS A 27 11.76 2.37 -14.92
CA LYS A 27 11.58 3.23 -13.74
C LYS A 27 12.66 3.04 -12.67
N ILE A 28 13.26 1.86 -12.58
CA ILE A 28 14.31 1.56 -11.59
C ILE A 28 15.72 1.58 -12.18
N ALA A 29 15.88 1.73 -13.50
CA ALA A 29 17.17 1.63 -14.19
C ALA A 29 18.25 2.59 -13.66
N SER A 30 17.84 3.78 -13.18
CA SER A 30 18.75 4.77 -12.57
C SER A 30 19.00 4.54 -11.07
N ARG A 31 18.37 3.53 -10.46
CA ARG A 31 18.40 3.26 -9.01
C ARG A 31 19.02 1.89 -8.77
N THR A 32 20.36 1.87 -8.59
CA THR A 32 21.14 0.63 -8.43
C THR A 32 20.64 -0.25 -7.30
N THR A 33 20.17 0.35 -6.20
CA THR A 33 19.64 -0.38 -5.03
C THR A 33 18.49 -1.34 -5.39
N TYR A 34 17.55 -0.94 -6.24
CA TYR A 34 16.46 -1.82 -6.64
C TYR A 34 16.91 -2.90 -7.63
N LEU A 35 17.88 -2.60 -8.48
CA LEU A 35 18.45 -3.61 -9.37
C LEU A 35 19.24 -4.66 -8.57
N GLU A 36 20.01 -4.24 -7.58
CA GLU A 36 20.73 -5.12 -6.65
C GLU A 36 19.76 -5.97 -5.84
N LEU A 37 18.69 -5.37 -5.28
CA LEU A 37 17.64 -6.07 -4.57
C LEU A 37 17.06 -7.23 -5.39
N LEU A 38 16.71 -6.97 -6.64
CA LEU A 38 16.16 -8.00 -7.52
C LEU A 38 17.21 -9.05 -7.91
N LEU A 39 18.47 -8.66 -8.11
CA LEU A 39 19.55 -9.59 -8.49
C LEU A 39 19.92 -10.54 -7.35
N GLU A 40 19.92 -10.04 -6.13
CA GLU A 40 20.25 -10.80 -4.92
C GLU A 40 19.10 -11.68 -4.42
N ASN A 41 17.86 -11.38 -4.84
CA ASN A 41 16.66 -12.06 -4.40
C ASN A 41 15.85 -12.68 -5.55
N PRO A 42 16.26 -13.87 -6.06
CA PRO A 42 15.54 -14.54 -7.16
C PRO A 42 14.05 -14.77 -6.88
N GLN A 43 13.70 -15.03 -5.62
CA GLN A 43 12.30 -15.21 -5.21
C GLN A 43 11.47 -13.93 -5.39
N ALA A 44 12.04 -12.75 -5.16
CA ALA A 44 11.37 -11.48 -5.42
C ALA A 44 11.08 -11.28 -6.92
N ILE A 45 12.00 -11.72 -7.79
CA ILE A 45 11.79 -11.72 -9.24
C ILE A 45 10.64 -12.65 -9.64
N GLU A 46 10.61 -13.88 -9.12
CA GLU A 46 9.54 -14.84 -9.40
C GLU A 46 8.18 -14.28 -8.98
N GLN A 47 8.09 -13.68 -7.81
CA GLN A 47 6.87 -13.04 -7.31
C GLN A 47 6.46 -11.84 -8.16
N LEU A 48 7.40 -10.99 -8.52
CA LEU A 48 7.13 -9.85 -9.41
C LEU A 48 6.54 -10.34 -10.74
N ILE A 49 7.15 -11.35 -11.35
CA ILE A 49 6.69 -11.94 -12.61
C ILE A 49 5.28 -12.54 -12.43
N GLU A 50 5.05 -13.33 -11.40
CA GLU A 50 3.77 -13.98 -11.12
C GLU A 50 2.66 -12.93 -10.96
N LEU A 51 2.86 -11.94 -10.10
CA LEU A 51 1.88 -10.89 -9.83
C LEU A 51 1.62 -9.99 -11.05
N CYS A 52 2.68 -9.58 -11.77
CA CYS A 52 2.55 -8.78 -12.97
C CYS A 52 1.93 -9.54 -14.15
N ALA A 53 2.09 -10.87 -14.23
CA ALA A 53 1.46 -11.70 -15.23
C ALA A 53 -0.06 -11.71 -15.06
N GLN A 54 -0.54 -11.72 -13.82
CA GLN A 54 -1.96 -11.80 -13.48
C GLN A 54 -2.64 -10.43 -13.38
N SER A 55 -1.89 -9.38 -12.98
CA SER A 55 -2.47 -8.06 -12.73
C SER A 55 -1.69 -6.93 -13.39
N GLN A 56 -2.35 -6.22 -14.31
CA GLN A 56 -1.82 -4.98 -14.87
C GLN A 56 -1.76 -3.87 -13.79
N MET A 57 -2.74 -3.82 -12.91
CA MET A 57 -2.80 -2.84 -11.82
C MET A 57 -1.57 -2.95 -10.92
N ILE A 58 -1.17 -4.16 -10.53
CA ILE A 58 0.06 -4.35 -9.73
C ILE A 58 1.29 -3.88 -10.49
N ALA A 59 1.42 -4.22 -11.78
CA ALA A 59 2.56 -3.79 -12.59
C ALA A 59 2.65 -2.26 -12.68
N GLU A 60 1.52 -1.57 -12.86
CA GLU A 60 1.44 -0.11 -12.87
C GLU A 60 1.79 0.50 -11.50
N GLN A 61 1.32 -0.10 -10.40
CA GLN A 61 1.63 0.36 -9.05
C GLN A 61 3.12 0.22 -8.71
N VAL A 62 3.72 -0.93 -9.00
CA VAL A 62 5.16 -1.16 -8.77
C VAL A 62 6.02 -0.24 -9.64
N ALA A 63 5.64 -0.01 -10.91
CA ALA A 63 6.34 0.94 -11.78
C ALA A 63 6.25 2.38 -11.26
N ARG A 64 5.10 2.77 -10.69
CA ARG A 64 4.88 4.10 -10.13
C ARG A 64 5.56 4.30 -8.77
N TYR A 65 5.59 3.26 -7.95
CA TYR A 65 6.14 3.26 -6.59
C TYR A 65 7.16 2.13 -6.42
N PRO A 66 8.40 2.29 -6.92
CA PRO A 66 9.42 1.23 -6.86
C PRO A 66 9.75 0.72 -5.46
N ILE A 67 9.49 1.52 -4.41
CA ILE A 67 9.63 1.09 -3.01
C ILE A 67 8.81 -0.17 -2.70
N LEU A 68 7.75 -0.45 -3.46
CA LEU A 68 6.95 -1.65 -3.31
C LEU A 68 7.69 -2.94 -3.67
N LEU A 69 8.85 -2.84 -4.32
CA LEU A 69 9.72 -4.01 -4.54
C LEU A 69 10.23 -4.61 -3.23
N ASP A 70 10.36 -3.81 -2.17
CA ASP A 70 10.75 -4.29 -0.84
C ASP A 70 9.69 -5.25 -0.26
N GLU A 71 8.41 -5.06 -0.61
CA GLU A 71 7.33 -5.95 -0.17
C GLU A 71 7.45 -7.36 -0.77
N LEU A 72 8.07 -7.49 -1.95
CA LEU A 72 8.29 -8.77 -2.61
C LEU A 72 9.33 -9.65 -1.90
N LEU A 73 10.15 -9.07 -1.01
CA LEU A 73 11.10 -9.81 -0.20
C LEU A 73 10.39 -10.64 0.89
N ASN A 74 9.21 -10.19 1.32
CA ASN A 74 8.44 -10.86 2.35
C ASN A 74 7.29 -11.68 1.76
N THR A 75 7.65 -12.83 1.18
CA THR A 75 6.71 -13.77 0.56
C THR A 75 5.58 -14.18 1.51
N GLU A 76 5.89 -14.33 2.80
CA GLU A 76 4.90 -14.72 3.79
C GLU A 76 3.85 -13.61 4.02
N ALA A 77 4.28 -12.37 4.09
CA ALA A 77 3.36 -11.23 4.22
C ALA A 77 2.44 -11.06 2.99
N LEU A 78 2.91 -11.42 1.80
CA LEU A 78 2.08 -11.41 0.59
C LEU A 78 1.05 -12.54 0.59
N ARG A 79 1.37 -13.70 1.20
CA ARG A 79 0.47 -14.85 1.29
C ARG A 79 -0.42 -14.83 2.53
N ASN A 80 -0.05 -14.03 3.53
CA ASN A 80 -0.78 -13.93 4.80
C ASN A 80 -0.93 -12.46 5.18
N PRO A 81 -1.87 -11.75 4.53
CA PRO A 81 -2.06 -10.32 4.78
C PRO A 81 -2.46 -10.09 6.24
N LEU A 82 -1.95 -9.00 6.80
CA LEU A 82 -2.25 -8.58 8.16
C LEU A 82 -3.78 -8.48 8.36
N PRO A 83 -4.33 -8.98 9.46
CA PRO A 83 -5.73 -8.77 9.78
C PRO A 83 -6.11 -7.27 9.73
N PHE A 84 -7.18 -6.94 9.03
CA PHE A 84 -7.57 -5.54 8.83
C PHE A 84 -7.82 -4.77 10.14
N THR A 85 -8.18 -5.47 11.22
CA THR A 85 -8.34 -4.89 12.56
C THR A 85 -7.04 -4.34 13.14
N GLN A 86 -5.89 -4.72 12.61
CA GLN A 86 -4.56 -4.28 13.05
C GLN A 86 -4.03 -3.07 12.26
N TYR A 87 -4.72 -2.63 11.21
CA TYR A 87 -4.26 -1.49 10.39
C TYR A 87 -4.06 -0.19 11.16
N PRO A 88 -4.92 0.20 12.14
CA PRO A 88 -4.67 1.40 12.92
C PRO A 88 -3.36 1.35 13.72
N ASP A 89 -3.05 0.19 14.33
CA ASP A 89 -1.84 0.02 15.12
C ASP A 89 -0.60 -0.04 14.22
N GLU A 90 -0.67 -0.76 13.10
CA GLU A 90 0.42 -0.86 12.13
C GLU A 90 0.74 0.52 11.51
N LEU A 91 -0.30 1.27 11.13
CA LEU A 91 -0.15 2.63 10.62
C LEU A 91 0.49 3.53 11.66
N LYS A 92 0.04 3.46 12.92
CA LYS A 92 0.64 4.23 14.02
C LYS A 92 2.12 3.90 14.19
N GLN A 93 2.49 2.62 14.20
CA GLN A 93 3.89 2.19 14.31
C GLN A 93 4.74 2.66 13.11
N TYR A 94 4.17 2.63 11.91
CA TYR A 94 4.82 3.13 10.71
C TYR A 94 5.07 4.65 10.80
N MET A 95 4.05 5.42 11.20
CA MET A 95 4.13 6.87 11.31
C MET A 95 5.07 7.36 12.41
N LEU A 96 5.26 6.59 13.50
CA LEU A 96 6.23 6.91 14.56
C LEU A 96 7.69 6.90 14.09
N ARG A 97 8.00 6.28 12.96
CA ARG A 97 9.35 6.26 12.36
C ARG A 97 9.64 7.50 11.53
N LEU A 98 8.64 8.33 11.26
CA LEU A 98 8.75 9.55 10.46
C LEU A 98 8.89 10.77 11.37
N PRO A 99 9.51 11.86 10.89
CA PRO A 99 9.53 13.13 11.60
C PRO A 99 8.12 13.63 11.88
N GLN A 100 7.84 13.98 13.14
CA GLN A 100 6.49 14.30 13.61
C GLN A 100 6.01 15.71 13.19
N ASP A 101 6.94 16.62 12.87
CA ASP A 101 6.64 18.02 12.58
C ASP A 101 6.65 18.35 11.08
N ASP A 102 6.76 17.33 10.20
CA ASP A 102 6.85 17.48 8.77
C ASP A 102 5.57 16.97 8.11
N GLU A 103 4.71 17.92 7.70
CA GLU A 103 3.43 17.62 7.04
C GLU A 103 3.61 16.87 5.70
N GLU A 104 4.64 17.21 4.92
CA GLU A 104 4.91 16.55 3.65
C GLU A 104 5.29 15.08 3.87
N GLN A 105 6.18 14.82 4.83
CA GLN A 105 6.56 13.46 5.19
C GLN A 105 5.40 12.67 5.81
N PHE A 106 4.52 13.32 6.55
CA PHE A 106 3.30 12.69 7.05
C PHE A 106 2.40 12.23 5.89
N ILE A 107 2.11 13.10 4.93
CA ILE A 107 1.28 12.78 3.77
C ILE A 107 1.91 11.68 2.91
N ASP A 108 3.21 11.77 2.66
CA ASP A 108 3.92 10.76 1.89
C ASP A 108 3.98 9.41 2.62
N GLY A 109 4.12 9.41 3.93
CA GLY A 109 4.03 8.20 4.75
C GLY A 109 2.68 7.53 4.66
N LEU A 110 1.58 8.28 4.72
CA LEU A 110 0.23 7.73 4.52
C LEU A 110 0.06 7.11 3.12
N ARG A 111 0.59 7.77 2.09
CA ARG A 111 0.56 7.25 0.72
C ARG A 111 1.36 5.95 0.59
N GLN A 112 2.56 5.91 1.15
CA GLN A 112 3.41 4.72 1.11
C GLN A 112 2.76 3.56 1.85
N PHE A 113 2.23 3.80 3.05
CA PHE A 113 1.50 2.80 3.82
C PHE A 113 0.29 2.26 3.04
N LYS A 114 -0.54 3.17 2.46
CA LYS A 114 -1.67 2.78 1.61
C LYS A 114 -1.21 1.85 0.48
N GLN A 115 -0.15 2.21 -0.24
CA GLN A 115 0.32 1.43 -1.39
C GLN A 115 0.86 0.05 -0.97
N SER A 116 1.58 -0.02 0.14
CA SER A 116 2.08 -1.28 0.71
C SER A 116 0.93 -2.24 1.04
N ILE A 117 -0.07 -1.77 1.80
CA ILE A 117 -1.23 -2.60 2.14
C ILE A 117 -2.04 -3.00 0.89
N LEU A 118 -2.25 -2.07 -0.07
CA LEU A 118 -2.92 -2.39 -1.33
C LEU A 118 -2.21 -3.50 -2.10
N LEU A 119 -0.88 -3.46 -2.18
CA LEU A 119 -0.10 -4.50 -2.86
C LEU A 119 -0.27 -5.85 -2.15
N ARG A 120 -0.15 -5.89 -0.81
CA ARG A 120 -0.31 -7.11 -0.01
C ARG A 120 -1.71 -7.72 -0.20
N VAL A 121 -2.76 -6.90 -0.11
CA VAL A 121 -4.15 -7.35 -0.31
C VAL A 121 -4.37 -7.86 -1.73
N ALA A 122 -3.89 -7.13 -2.74
CA ALA A 122 -4.01 -7.54 -4.14
C ALA A 122 -3.21 -8.81 -4.46
N ALA A 123 -2.03 -8.97 -3.86
CA ALA A 123 -1.24 -10.19 -4.00
C ALA A 123 -1.97 -11.39 -3.37
N ALA A 124 -2.51 -11.25 -2.16
CA ALA A 124 -3.25 -12.32 -1.48
C ALA A 124 -4.54 -12.70 -2.23
N ASP A 125 -5.23 -11.74 -2.85
CA ASP A 125 -6.39 -11.97 -3.72
C ASP A 125 -5.99 -12.78 -4.96
N ILE A 126 -4.96 -12.33 -5.68
CA ILE A 126 -4.44 -13.00 -6.89
C ILE A 126 -3.95 -14.42 -6.60
N LEU A 127 -3.26 -14.61 -5.48
CA LEU A 127 -2.77 -15.91 -5.04
C LEU A 127 -3.90 -16.82 -4.50
N GLY A 128 -5.13 -16.34 -4.45
CA GLY A 128 -6.30 -17.08 -3.99
C GLY A 128 -6.31 -17.35 -2.47
N VAL A 129 -5.48 -16.64 -1.71
CA VAL A 129 -5.40 -16.76 -0.25
C VAL A 129 -6.49 -15.93 0.41
N LEU A 130 -6.82 -14.78 -0.17
CA LEU A 130 -7.84 -13.87 0.34
C LEU A 130 -9.10 -13.98 -0.53
N PRO A 131 -10.26 -14.39 0.04
CA PRO A 131 -11.52 -14.37 -0.70
C PRO A 131 -11.90 -12.96 -1.15
N VAL A 132 -12.42 -12.82 -2.39
CA VAL A 132 -12.76 -11.52 -2.99
C VAL A 132 -13.69 -10.67 -2.12
N MET A 133 -14.61 -11.30 -1.38
CA MET A 133 -15.50 -10.58 -0.45
C MET A 133 -14.73 -9.93 0.70
N LYS A 134 -13.57 -10.48 1.07
CA LYS A 134 -12.71 -9.93 2.12
C LYS A 134 -11.82 -8.80 1.64
N VAL A 135 -11.60 -8.68 0.34
CA VAL A 135 -10.85 -7.57 -0.25
C VAL A 135 -11.50 -6.23 0.12
N SER A 136 -12.82 -6.11 -0.05
CA SER A 136 -13.55 -4.88 0.29
C SER A 136 -13.48 -4.54 1.78
N ASP A 137 -13.52 -5.56 2.67
CA ASP A 137 -13.30 -5.36 4.10
C ASP A 137 -11.92 -4.71 4.34
N HIS A 138 -10.85 -5.31 3.81
CA HIS A 138 -9.48 -4.79 3.96
C HIS A 138 -9.34 -3.36 3.45
N LEU A 139 -9.91 -3.05 2.26
CA LEU A 139 -9.83 -1.71 1.67
C LEU A 139 -10.60 -0.67 2.48
N THR A 140 -11.75 -1.04 3.02
CA THR A 140 -12.58 -0.15 3.86
C THR A 140 -11.87 0.15 5.18
N TYR A 141 -11.39 -0.86 5.90
CA TYR A 141 -10.68 -0.64 7.16
C TYR A 141 -9.34 0.09 6.97
N LEU A 142 -8.67 -0.10 5.83
CA LEU A 142 -7.50 0.71 5.47
C LEU A 142 -7.87 2.19 5.31
N ALA A 143 -8.96 2.47 4.60
CA ALA A 143 -9.45 3.84 4.43
C ALA A 143 -9.83 4.48 5.77
N GLU A 144 -10.53 3.75 6.64
CA GLU A 144 -10.88 4.20 7.99
C GLU A 144 -9.63 4.52 8.83
N ALA A 145 -8.63 3.65 8.82
CA ALA A 145 -7.38 3.88 9.56
C ALA A 145 -6.64 5.14 9.06
N ILE A 146 -6.60 5.36 7.74
CA ILE A 146 -5.98 6.54 7.15
C ILE A 146 -6.77 7.80 7.49
N ILE A 147 -8.11 7.77 7.40
CA ILE A 147 -8.97 8.91 7.74
C ILE A 147 -8.78 9.29 9.21
N ASP A 148 -8.76 8.32 10.12
CA ASP A 148 -8.51 8.59 11.54
C ASP A 148 -7.14 9.22 11.77
N ALA A 149 -6.09 8.72 11.13
CA ALA A 149 -4.75 9.31 11.21
C ALA A 149 -4.73 10.75 10.70
N VAL A 150 -5.37 11.05 9.57
CA VAL A 150 -5.48 12.41 9.01
C VAL A 150 -6.24 13.34 9.97
N VAL A 151 -7.36 12.90 10.52
CA VAL A 151 -8.16 13.69 11.48
C VAL A 151 -7.36 13.98 12.74
N ASN A 152 -6.62 12.99 13.26
CA ASN A 152 -5.76 13.16 14.43
C ASN A 152 -4.64 14.19 14.17
N PHE A 153 -3.97 14.06 13.03
CA PHE A 153 -2.91 14.99 12.63
C PHE A 153 -3.44 16.42 12.45
N ALA A 154 -4.50 16.58 11.67
CA ALA A 154 -5.13 17.88 11.43
C ALA A 154 -5.60 18.53 12.74
N TRP A 155 -6.21 17.75 13.63
CA TRP A 155 -6.61 18.22 14.95
C TRP A 155 -5.41 18.74 15.77
N GLN A 156 -4.31 17.99 15.78
CA GLN A 156 -3.10 18.40 16.46
C GLN A 156 -2.56 19.74 15.93
N GLN A 157 -2.43 19.87 14.61
CA GLN A 157 -1.93 21.08 13.96
C GLN A 157 -2.81 22.31 14.25
N VAL A 158 -4.13 22.14 14.10
CA VAL A 158 -5.11 23.21 14.34
C VAL A 158 -5.13 23.61 15.82
N SER A 159 -5.13 22.63 16.72
CA SER A 159 -5.16 22.89 18.17
C SER A 159 -3.89 23.55 18.69
N GLN A 160 -2.73 23.24 18.13
CA GLN A 160 -1.46 23.92 18.46
C GLN A 160 -1.49 25.39 18.03
N ARG A 161 -2.09 25.67 16.87
CA ARG A 161 -2.11 27.04 16.30
C ARG A 161 -3.21 27.92 16.89
N PHE A 162 -4.39 27.37 17.15
CA PHE A 162 -5.59 28.15 17.49
C PHE A 162 -6.16 27.83 18.89
N GLY A 163 -5.59 26.86 19.59
CA GLY A 163 -6.12 26.35 20.86
C GLY A 163 -7.23 25.33 20.66
N VAL A 164 -7.64 24.72 21.78
CA VAL A 164 -8.74 23.77 21.86
C VAL A 164 -10.02 24.52 22.22
N PRO A 165 -11.17 24.26 21.58
CA PRO A 165 -12.45 24.83 21.97
C PRO A 165 -12.76 24.59 23.46
N GLU A 166 -13.27 25.60 24.15
CA GLU A 166 -13.46 25.56 25.62
C GLU A 166 -14.24 24.33 26.10
N HIS A 167 -15.31 23.95 25.37
CA HIS A 167 -16.13 22.79 25.70
C HIS A 167 -15.45 21.44 25.48
N LEU A 168 -14.29 21.39 24.82
CA LEU A 168 -13.49 20.18 24.53
C LEU A 168 -12.21 20.10 25.37
N VAL A 169 -11.90 21.13 26.15
CA VAL A 169 -10.71 21.13 27.02
C VAL A 169 -10.76 19.96 28.00
N GLY A 170 -9.69 19.15 28.02
CA GLY A 170 -9.59 17.97 28.87
C GLY A 170 -10.39 16.74 28.41
N LYS A 171 -11.02 16.80 27.22
CA LYS A 171 -11.72 15.67 26.62
C LYS A 171 -10.88 15.01 25.55
N THR A 172 -11.13 13.72 25.31
CA THR A 172 -10.53 12.94 24.23
C THR A 172 -11.23 13.16 22.87
N GLU A 173 -12.48 13.60 22.93
CA GLU A 173 -13.31 13.89 21.76
C GLU A 173 -12.85 15.17 21.07
N LYS A 174 -12.91 15.17 19.74
CA LYS A 174 -12.48 16.32 18.90
C LYS A 174 -13.65 17.21 18.46
N GLY A 175 -14.91 16.83 18.78
CA GLY A 175 -16.10 17.53 18.31
C GLY A 175 -16.27 17.49 16.79
N PHE A 176 -15.61 16.56 16.12
CA PHE A 176 -15.60 16.37 14.68
C PHE A 176 -15.89 14.90 14.35
N LEU A 177 -16.74 14.67 13.36
CA LEU A 177 -17.17 13.34 12.91
C LEU A 177 -17.02 13.24 11.38
N VAL A 178 -16.43 12.15 10.92
CA VAL A 178 -16.40 11.79 9.50
C VAL A 178 -17.44 10.72 9.24
N ILE A 179 -18.31 10.92 8.25
CA ILE A 179 -19.35 9.97 7.86
C ILE A 179 -19.05 9.49 6.44
N GLY A 180 -18.76 8.20 6.28
CA GLY A 180 -18.56 7.55 4.99
C GLY A 180 -19.89 7.18 4.34
N TYR A 181 -20.07 7.56 3.07
CA TYR A 181 -21.22 7.19 2.23
C TYR A 181 -20.79 6.33 1.05
N GLY A 182 -21.77 5.79 0.32
CA GLY A 182 -21.54 5.01 -0.88
C GLY A 182 -20.70 3.75 -0.60
N LYS A 183 -19.68 3.50 -1.40
CA LYS A 183 -18.87 2.29 -1.29
C LYS A 183 -18.11 2.18 0.04
N LEU A 184 -17.67 3.30 0.60
CA LEU A 184 -17.00 3.30 1.91
C LEU A 184 -17.97 2.88 3.00
N GLY A 185 -19.15 3.53 3.09
CA GLY A 185 -20.17 3.20 4.08
C GLY A 185 -20.84 1.84 3.88
N GLY A 186 -20.87 1.33 2.63
CA GLY A 186 -21.39 0.01 2.28
C GLY A 186 -20.38 -1.14 2.33
N ILE A 187 -19.13 -0.85 2.69
CA ILE A 187 -18.02 -1.83 2.69
C ILE A 187 -17.86 -2.49 1.30
N GLU A 188 -17.88 -1.66 0.25
CA GLU A 188 -17.81 -2.10 -1.15
C GLU A 188 -16.65 -1.44 -1.91
N LEU A 189 -15.59 -1.02 -1.20
CA LEU A 189 -14.42 -0.43 -1.83
C LEU A 189 -13.72 -1.45 -2.73
N GLY A 190 -13.27 -0.98 -3.89
CA GLY A 190 -12.42 -1.73 -4.81
C GLY A 190 -11.06 -1.06 -4.99
N TYR A 191 -10.13 -1.73 -5.66
CA TYR A 191 -8.75 -1.24 -5.89
C TYR A 191 -8.66 0.11 -6.61
N LYS A 192 -9.69 0.50 -7.36
CA LYS A 192 -9.76 1.78 -8.09
C LYS A 192 -10.64 2.82 -7.38
N SER A 193 -11.03 2.55 -6.14
CA SER A 193 -11.73 3.55 -5.32
C SER A 193 -10.72 4.60 -4.84
N ASP A 194 -11.09 5.87 -5.01
CA ASP A 194 -10.29 7.03 -4.59
C ASP A 194 -10.43 7.25 -3.07
#